data_3414e95f36c66b0e41133f79a0348b60
#
_entry.id   3414e95f36c66b0e41133f79a0348b60
#
_cell.length_a   1.000
_cell.length_b   1.000
_cell.length_c   1.000
_cell.angle_alpha   90.00
_cell.angle_beta   90.00
_cell.angle_gamma   90.00
#
_symmetry.space_group_name_H-M   'P 1'
#
loop_
_entity.id
_entity.type
_entity.pdbx_description
1 polymer ?
#
loop_
_entity_poly.entity_id
_entity_poly.type
_entity_poly.pdbx_seq_one_letter_code
_entity_poly.pdbx_strand_id
1 'polypeptide(L)'
;MSKHDSVDRDRRALLAAGGAMLGSALWPAGALAQASGAKIPIGTIGAGHIGSTIGGLWVKNGHKVFLSDRHPDELKGLVGELGPLAQAGPIDQAIAFGEAILLTVPYGAIPQIGHDYSAQLKGKVVLDTCNAVAARDGAIADEVEQNGIGVTTQKYFPGVRIVRAFNTLGYTIFAQEANRPDPKLAVPIAGDDPEAVRIAAGLVRDAGFEPVVVGKLADAKLFQRGAPGYGQKVTAAELKQKLSLTQ
;
A
#
# COMPACT_ATOMS: atom_id res chain seq x y z
N MET A 1 -12.85 -52.03 -69.97
CA MET A 1 -13.53 -50.76 -70.12
C MET A 1 -14.00 -50.36 -68.77
N SER A 2 -13.56 -49.49 -68.16
CA SER A 2 -12.52 -48.59 -67.74
C SER A 2 -12.89 -48.13 -66.29
N LYS A 3 -12.07 -48.55 -65.35
CA LYS A 3 -12.12 -48.19 -63.93
C LYS A 3 -11.52 -46.79 -63.78
N HIS A 4 -12.25 -45.72 -64.02
CA HIS A 4 -11.67 -44.37 -63.81
C HIS A 4 -12.60 -43.27 -63.32
N ASP A 5 -13.82 -43.59 -62.90
CA ASP A 5 -14.81 -42.56 -62.50
C ASP A 5 -15.21 -42.55 -61.01
N SER A 6 -14.50 -43.25 -60.12
CA SER A 6 -14.87 -43.29 -58.69
C SER A 6 -13.92 -42.55 -57.75
N VAL A 7 -12.86 -41.92 -58.27
CA VAL A 7 -11.84 -41.25 -57.39
C VAL A 7 -12.01 -39.76 -57.29
N ASP A 8 -12.87 -39.14 -58.08
CA ASP A 8 -12.98 -37.68 -58.14
C ASP A 8 -14.17 -37.08 -57.36
N ARG A 9 -14.98 -37.93 -56.68
CA ARG A 9 -16.05 -37.45 -55.82
C ARG A 9 -15.68 -37.27 -54.38
N ASP A 10 -14.62 -37.95 -53.91
CA ASP A 10 -14.19 -37.87 -52.50
C ASP A 10 -13.16 -36.74 -52.20
N ARG A 11 -12.69 -36.04 -53.23
CA ARG A 11 -11.78 -34.92 -53.10
C ARG A 11 -12.46 -33.53 -52.95
N ARG A 12 -13.76 -33.44 -53.22
CA ARG A 12 -14.51 -32.17 -53.12
C ARG A 12 -15.24 -31.97 -51.79
N ALA A 13 -15.26 -32.95 -50.90
CA ALA A 13 -15.91 -32.89 -49.60
C ALA A 13 -14.99 -32.49 -48.45
N LEU A 14 -13.68 -32.24 -48.68
CA LEU A 14 -12.67 -31.95 -47.62
C LEU A 14 -12.15 -30.51 -47.63
N LEU A 15 -12.79 -29.58 -48.37
CA LEU A 15 -12.35 -28.17 -48.44
C LEU A 15 -13.38 -27.15 -47.94
N ALA A 16 -14.35 -27.56 -47.13
CA ALA A 16 -15.39 -26.65 -46.60
C ALA A 16 -15.54 -26.72 -45.07
N ALA A 17 -14.44 -26.90 -44.31
CA ALA A 17 -14.47 -26.84 -42.86
C ALA A 17 -13.15 -26.22 -42.28
N GLY A 18 -12.71 -25.11 -42.84
CA GLY A 18 -11.60 -24.30 -42.36
C GLY A 18 -12.03 -22.90 -41.93
N GLY A 19 -13.12 -22.82 -41.18
CA GLY A 19 -13.55 -21.57 -40.52
C GLY A 19 -12.64 -21.30 -39.32
N ALA A 20 -11.73 -20.33 -39.47
CA ALA A 20 -10.90 -19.81 -38.40
C ALA A 20 -11.78 -19.29 -37.26
N MET A 21 -11.91 -20.05 -36.20
CA MET A 21 -12.31 -19.52 -34.89
C MET A 21 -11.12 -18.75 -34.32
N LEU A 22 -11.10 -17.45 -34.60
CA LEU A 22 -10.41 -16.48 -33.76
C LEU A 22 -11.14 -16.47 -32.42
N GLY A 23 -10.78 -17.41 -31.55
CA GLY A 23 -11.15 -17.39 -30.15
C GLY A 23 -10.51 -16.17 -29.51
N SER A 24 -11.25 -15.07 -29.45
CA SER A 24 -10.98 -13.98 -28.52
C SER A 24 -10.98 -14.60 -27.12
N ALA A 25 -9.80 -14.86 -26.60
CA ALA A 25 -9.63 -15.16 -25.18
C ALA A 25 -10.06 -13.91 -24.42
N LEU A 26 -11.34 -13.81 -24.15
CA LEU A 26 -11.87 -12.95 -23.11
C LEU A 26 -11.28 -13.48 -21.80
N TRP A 27 -10.16 -12.94 -21.41
CA TRP A 27 -9.68 -13.08 -20.05
C TRP A 27 -10.80 -12.53 -19.16
N PRO A 28 -11.34 -13.34 -18.25
CA PRO A 28 -12.39 -12.85 -17.38
C PRO A 28 -11.80 -11.75 -16.51
N ALA A 29 -12.16 -10.50 -16.77
CA ALA A 29 -11.85 -9.34 -15.93
C ALA A 29 -12.38 -9.49 -14.48
N GLY A 30 -13.02 -10.61 -14.17
CA GLY A 30 -13.54 -10.94 -12.84
C GLY A 30 -12.63 -11.78 -11.96
N ALA A 31 -11.49 -12.30 -12.47
CA ALA A 31 -10.63 -13.19 -11.67
C ALA A 31 -9.70 -12.43 -10.69
N LEU A 32 -9.58 -11.10 -10.79
CA LEU A 32 -8.80 -10.28 -9.86
C LEU A 32 -9.64 -9.75 -8.66
N ALA A 33 -10.94 -9.99 -8.65
CA ALA A 33 -11.82 -9.45 -7.60
C ALA A 33 -11.93 -10.34 -6.35
N GLN A 34 -11.25 -11.48 -6.27
CA GLN A 34 -11.34 -12.44 -5.16
C GLN A 34 -10.03 -12.85 -4.51
N ALA A 35 -8.95 -12.09 -4.70
CA ALA A 35 -7.73 -12.24 -3.90
C ALA A 35 -7.79 -11.42 -2.59
N SER A 36 -8.97 -11.27 -2.00
CA SER A 36 -9.13 -10.70 -0.66
C SER A 36 -8.80 -11.75 0.40
N GLY A 37 -7.50 -12.00 0.62
CA GLY A 37 -7.05 -12.96 1.62
C GLY A 37 -5.57 -13.33 1.52
N ALA A 38 -4.90 -13.11 0.41
CA ALA A 38 -3.47 -13.40 0.27
C ALA A 38 -2.65 -12.39 1.10
N LYS A 39 -1.89 -12.89 2.07
CA LYS A 39 -1.00 -12.07 2.90
C LYS A 39 0.26 -11.73 2.11
N ILE A 40 0.34 -10.50 1.60
CA ILE A 40 1.49 -10.01 0.84
C ILE A 40 2.70 -9.75 1.74
N PRO A 41 3.93 -9.92 1.26
CA PRO A 41 5.12 -9.50 1.98
C PRO A 41 5.20 -7.97 2.05
N ILE A 42 5.60 -7.44 3.22
CA ILE A 42 5.67 -6.00 3.48
C ILE A 42 7.07 -5.64 3.94
N GLY A 43 7.69 -4.65 3.30
CA GLY A 43 8.92 -4.03 3.78
C GLY A 43 8.62 -2.76 4.57
N THR A 44 9.48 -2.39 5.53
CA THR A 44 9.40 -1.07 6.17
C THR A 44 10.65 -0.27 5.86
N ILE A 45 10.51 1.01 5.64
CA ILE A 45 11.59 1.99 5.65
C ILE A 45 11.45 2.79 6.95
N GLY A 46 12.22 2.39 7.94
CA GLY A 46 12.12 2.81 9.33
C GLY A 46 11.34 1.82 10.20
N ALA A 47 11.97 1.33 11.27
CA ALA A 47 11.38 0.45 12.28
C ALA A 47 11.32 1.10 13.66
N GLY A 48 11.15 2.43 13.70
CA GLY A 48 10.85 3.15 14.93
C GLY A 48 9.46 2.79 15.50
N HIS A 49 8.95 3.56 16.44
CA HIS A 49 7.70 3.26 17.16
C HIS A 49 6.50 2.96 16.24
N ILE A 50 6.26 3.76 15.18
CA ILE A 50 5.16 3.50 14.25
C ILE A 50 5.44 2.25 13.41
N GLY A 51 6.64 2.17 12.81
CA GLY A 51 7.00 1.05 11.91
C GLY A 51 6.97 -0.30 12.60
N SER A 52 7.52 -0.39 13.82
CA SER A 52 7.48 -1.61 14.63
C SER A 52 6.06 -1.97 15.07
N THR A 53 5.25 -0.99 15.47
CA THR A 53 3.87 -1.23 15.90
C THR A 53 3.02 -1.73 14.74
N ILE A 54 2.96 -1.02 13.62
CA ILE A 54 2.14 -1.41 12.47
C ILE A 54 2.67 -2.71 11.84
N GLY A 55 4.00 -2.83 11.68
CA GLY A 55 4.63 -4.06 11.22
C GLY A 55 4.29 -5.27 12.10
N GLY A 56 4.33 -5.10 13.42
CA GLY A 56 3.94 -6.14 14.38
C GLY A 56 2.47 -6.54 14.30
N LEU A 57 1.56 -5.60 14.03
CA LEU A 57 0.15 -5.89 13.79
C LEU A 57 -0.05 -6.74 12.52
N TRP A 58 0.68 -6.44 11.45
CA TRP A 58 0.65 -7.24 10.23
C TRP A 58 1.24 -8.63 10.42
N VAL A 59 2.35 -8.78 11.17
CA VAL A 59 2.89 -10.09 11.54
C VAL A 59 1.85 -10.92 12.29
N LYS A 60 1.18 -10.35 13.28
CA LYS A 60 0.11 -11.02 14.04
C LYS A 60 -1.07 -11.44 13.15
N ASN A 61 -1.28 -10.75 12.03
CA ASN A 61 -2.31 -11.07 11.05
C ASN A 61 -1.80 -11.98 9.91
N GLY A 62 -0.57 -12.49 10.00
CA GLY A 62 -0.01 -13.49 9.08
C GLY A 62 0.77 -12.94 7.88
N HIS A 63 1.05 -11.65 7.82
CA HIS A 63 1.96 -11.09 6.81
C HIS A 63 3.41 -11.39 7.16
N LYS A 64 4.23 -11.66 6.15
CA LYS A 64 5.68 -11.62 6.29
C LYS A 64 6.13 -10.16 6.26
N VAL A 65 6.89 -9.72 7.27
CA VAL A 65 7.32 -8.33 7.40
C VAL A 65 8.84 -8.26 7.51
N PHE A 66 9.45 -7.41 6.69
CA PHE A 66 10.88 -7.08 6.77
C PHE A 66 11.02 -5.67 7.33
N LEU A 67 11.51 -5.58 8.56
CA LEU A 67 11.76 -4.33 9.27
C LEU A 67 13.12 -3.77 8.87
N SER A 68 13.23 -2.49 8.50
CA SER A 68 14.52 -1.88 8.26
C SER A 68 14.80 -0.69 9.18
N ASP A 69 16.02 -0.57 9.57
CA ASP A 69 16.55 0.56 10.33
C ASP A 69 18.00 0.85 9.93
N ARG A 70 18.53 2.01 10.34
CA ARG A 70 19.94 2.38 10.17
C ARG A 70 20.87 1.46 11.00
N HIS A 71 20.33 0.90 12.06
CA HIS A 71 21.01 -0.03 12.97
C HIS A 71 20.19 -1.34 13.07
N PRO A 72 20.19 -2.20 12.05
CA PRO A 72 19.33 -3.39 12.02
C PRO A 72 19.57 -4.37 13.17
N ASP A 73 20.78 -4.38 13.73
CA ASP A 73 21.12 -5.23 14.86
C ASP A 73 20.29 -4.93 16.11
N GLU A 74 19.84 -3.70 16.29
CA GLU A 74 18.98 -3.29 17.40
C GLU A 74 17.57 -3.88 17.29
N LEU A 75 17.17 -4.35 16.09
CA LEU A 75 15.87 -4.98 15.85
C LEU A 75 15.83 -6.48 16.19
N LYS A 76 16.95 -7.11 16.55
CA LYS A 76 17.02 -8.56 16.81
C LYS A 76 16.05 -9.01 17.91
N GLY A 77 15.94 -8.24 18.99
CA GLY A 77 14.98 -8.51 20.07
C GLY A 77 13.54 -8.47 19.57
N LEU A 78 13.19 -7.40 18.87
CA LEU A 78 11.84 -7.24 18.30
C LEU A 78 11.48 -8.36 17.30
N VAL A 79 12.41 -8.72 16.41
CA VAL A 79 12.19 -9.83 15.46
C VAL A 79 11.99 -11.15 16.19
N GLY A 80 12.77 -11.40 17.25
CA GLY A 80 12.59 -12.60 18.09
C GLY A 80 11.20 -12.66 18.74
N GLU A 81 10.71 -11.53 19.25
CA GLU A 81 9.37 -11.43 19.85
C GLU A 81 8.22 -11.59 18.81
N LEU A 82 8.40 -11.05 17.61
CA LEU A 82 7.43 -11.13 16.52
C LEU A 82 7.37 -12.53 15.88
N GLY A 83 8.45 -13.30 15.97
CA GLY A 83 8.51 -14.68 15.48
C GLY A 83 8.85 -14.82 13.98
N PRO A 84 8.62 -16.01 13.39
CA PRO A 84 9.23 -16.41 12.11
C PRO A 84 8.73 -15.64 10.88
N LEU A 85 7.68 -14.85 11.00
CA LEU A 85 7.18 -14.00 9.91
C LEU A 85 7.87 -12.64 9.86
N ALA A 86 8.67 -12.29 10.89
CA ALA A 86 9.42 -11.05 10.95
C ALA A 86 10.90 -11.27 10.57
N GLN A 87 11.46 -10.32 9.86
CA GLN A 87 12.88 -10.24 9.53
C GLN A 87 13.35 -8.80 9.72
N ALA A 88 14.67 -8.59 9.86
CA ALA A 88 15.25 -7.25 9.90
C ALA A 88 16.54 -7.17 9.08
N GLY A 89 16.82 -5.98 8.57
CA GLY A 89 18.03 -5.71 7.79
C GLY A 89 18.04 -4.29 7.23
N PRO A 90 18.91 -4.02 6.25
CA PRO A 90 19.03 -2.72 5.60
C PRO A 90 17.84 -2.42 4.67
N ILE A 91 17.70 -1.14 4.31
CA ILE A 91 16.55 -0.61 3.54
C ILE A 91 16.39 -1.28 2.17
N ASP A 92 17.48 -1.48 1.44
CA ASP A 92 17.48 -2.12 0.11
C ASP A 92 16.88 -3.53 0.14
N GLN A 93 17.19 -4.30 1.18
CA GLN A 93 16.61 -5.64 1.38
C GLN A 93 15.12 -5.55 1.73
N ALA A 94 14.69 -4.60 2.55
CA ALA A 94 13.28 -4.39 2.85
C ALA A 94 12.49 -3.99 1.60
N ILE A 95 13.05 -3.14 0.74
CA ILE A 95 12.44 -2.74 -0.53
C ILE A 95 12.34 -3.94 -1.48
N ALA A 96 13.41 -4.73 -1.60
CA ALA A 96 13.40 -5.93 -2.46
C ALA A 96 12.39 -6.98 -1.99
N PHE A 97 12.26 -7.14 -0.67
CA PHE A 97 11.36 -8.12 -0.05
C PHE A 97 9.87 -7.75 -0.21
N GLY A 98 9.51 -6.47 0.01
CA GLY A 98 8.12 -6.04 0.11
C GLY A 98 7.42 -5.87 -1.26
N GLU A 99 6.22 -6.40 -1.39
CA GLU A 99 5.27 -6.00 -2.45
C GLU A 99 4.65 -4.64 -2.12
N ALA A 100 4.41 -4.37 -0.84
CA ALA A 100 4.08 -3.06 -0.32
C ALA A 100 5.14 -2.59 0.68
N ILE A 101 5.30 -1.27 0.79
CA ILE A 101 6.29 -0.66 1.66
C ILE A 101 5.60 0.29 2.64
N LEU A 102 5.95 0.21 3.92
CA LEU A 102 5.58 1.21 4.93
C LEU A 102 6.74 2.20 5.09
N LEU A 103 6.51 3.44 4.71
CA LEU A 103 7.47 4.52 4.89
C LEU A 103 7.18 5.25 6.20
N THR A 104 8.11 5.16 7.16
CA THR A 104 7.90 5.64 8.54
C THR A 104 9.19 6.20 9.14
N VAL A 105 9.61 7.33 8.59
CA VAL A 105 10.85 8.04 8.96
C VAL A 105 10.53 9.49 9.36
N PRO A 106 11.46 10.21 10.03
CA PRO A 106 11.37 11.66 10.14
C PRO A 106 11.21 12.30 8.74
N TYR A 107 10.30 13.27 8.62
CA TYR A 107 9.96 13.81 7.29
C TYR A 107 11.14 14.46 6.58
N GLY A 108 12.09 15.04 7.34
CA GLY A 108 13.33 15.59 6.83
C GLY A 108 14.22 14.58 6.08
N ALA A 109 14.00 13.27 6.26
CA ALA A 109 14.73 12.22 5.53
C ALA A 109 14.11 11.90 4.14
N ILE A 110 12.89 12.38 3.84
CA ILE A 110 12.16 12.08 2.61
C ILE A 110 12.96 12.42 1.35
N PRO A 111 13.61 13.61 1.21
CA PRO A 111 14.38 13.92 0.01
C PRO A 111 15.51 12.94 -0.24
N GLN A 112 16.26 12.58 0.81
CA GLN A 112 17.39 11.67 0.68
C GLN A 112 16.95 10.25 0.34
N ILE A 113 15.90 9.75 1.00
CA ILE A 113 15.34 8.41 0.71
C ILE A 113 14.78 8.38 -0.72
N GLY A 114 14.11 9.44 -1.16
CA GLY A 114 13.64 9.55 -2.53
C GLY A 114 14.77 9.53 -3.55
N HIS A 115 15.84 10.28 -3.29
CA HIS A 115 17.04 10.29 -4.13
C HIS A 115 17.66 8.89 -4.23
N ASP A 116 17.83 8.20 -3.11
CA ASP A 116 18.58 6.94 -3.03
C ASP A 116 17.77 5.74 -3.52
N TYR A 117 16.44 5.73 -3.31
CA TYR A 117 15.62 4.52 -3.46
C TYR A 117 14.41 4.67 -4.38
N SER A 118 14.08 5.85 -4.95
CA SER A 118 12.90 6.00 -5.79
C SER A 118 12.89 5.06 -7.00
N ALA A 119 14.06 4.79 -7.58
CA ALA A 119 14.19 3.85 -8.70
C ALA A 119 13.80 2.41 -8.31
N GLN A 120 14.20 1.96 -7.12
CA GLN A 120 13.86 0.62 -6.59
C GLN A 120 12.41 0.54 -6.12
N LEU A 121 11.82 1.67 -5.71
CA LEU A 121 10.43 1.80 -5.27
C LEU A 121 9.46 1.99 -6.43
N LYS A 122 9.95 2.27 -7.64
CA LYS A 122 9.11 2.54 -8.81
C LYS A 122 8.08 1.44 -9.04
N GLY A 123 6.80 1.84 -9.15
CA GLY A 123 5.67 0.93 -9.32
C GLY A 123 5.19 0.22 -8.05
N LYS A 124 5.95 0.27 -6.94
CA LYS A 124 5.51 -0.29 -5.66
C LYS A 124 4.46 0.60 -5.00
N VAL A 125 3.62 -0.02 -4.18
CA VAL A 125 2.70 0.69 -3.29
C VAL A 125 3.45 1.07 -2.02
N VAL A 126 3.47 2.36 -1.71
CA VAL A 126 4.13 2.89 -0.51
C VAL A 126 3.10 3.57 0.39
N LEU A 127 2.88 3.01 1.58
CA LEU A 127 2.08 3.63 2.62
C LEU A 127 2.96 4.62 3.37
N ASP A 128 2.71 5.91 3.18
CA ASP A 128 3.46 6.99 3.82
C ASP A 128 2.77 7.44 5.12
N THR A 129 3.46 7.24 6.25
CA THR A 129 3.01 7.63 7.59
C THR A 129 3.69 8.88 8.13
N CYS A 130 4.63 9.44 7.36
CA CYS A 130 5.52 10.49 7.85
C CYS A 130 4.75 11.81 8.06
N ASN A 131 5.10 12.57 9.07
CA ASN A 131 4.56 13.89 9.34
C ASN A 131 5.69 14.92 9.42
N ALA A 132 5.51 16.05 8.75
CA ALA A 132 6.42 17.18 8.84
C ALA A 132 6.25 17.90 10.20
N VAL A 133 7.37 18.20 10.83
CA VAL A 133 7.43 18.95 12.09
C VAL A 133 8.48 20.04 11.94
N ALA A 134 8.07 21.30 11.88
CA ALA A 134 8.96 22.45 11.58
C ALA A 134 10.24 22.46 12.41
N ALA A 135 10.14 22.26 13.73
CA ALA A 135 11.31 22.26 14.64
C ALA A 135 12.29 21.10 14.40
N ARG A 136 11.88 20.04 13.70
CA ARG A 136 12.73 18.86 13.42
C ARG A 136 13.20 18.82 11.97
N ASP A 137 12.31 19.19 11.03
CA ASP A 137 12.50 18.90 9.62
C ASP A 137 12.90 20.14 8.79
N GLY A 138 12.85 21.36 9.38
CA GLY A 138 13.32 22.59 8.72
C GLY A 138 12.54 22.94 7.45
N ALA A 139 13.23 23.40 6.42
CA ALA A 139 12.64 23.94 5.19
C ALA A 139 11.66 23.02 4.45
N ILE A 140 11.80 21.69 4.58
CA ILE A 140 10.84 20.77 3.97
C ILE A 140 9.46 20.85 4.66
N ALA A 141 9.39 21.26 5.91
CA ALA A 141 8.12 21.48 6.59
C ALA A 141 7.38 22.69 6.01
N ASP A 142 8.11 23.74 5.61
CA ASP A 142 7.55 24.91 4.93
C ASP A 142 7.00 24.52 3.54
N GLU A 143 7.71 23.63 2.83
CA GLU A 143 7.24 23.08 1.56
C GLU A 143 5.93 22.31 1.73
N VAL A 144 5.81 21.52 2.78
CA VAL A 144 4.57 20.79 3.11
C VAL A 144 3.42 21.73 3.43
N GLU A 145 3.67 22.81 4.14
CA GLU A 145 2.65 23.81 4.46
C GLU A 145 2.10 24.48 3.20
N GLN A 146 2.96 24.77 2.22
CA GLN A 146 2.59 25.38 0.96
C GLN A 146 1.86 24.43 -0.01
N ASN A 147 2.32 23.19 -0.14
CA ASN A 147 1.88 22.27 -1.20
C ASN A 147 0.98 21.13 -0.70
N GLY A 148 0.93 20.91 0.61
CA GLY A 148 0.29 19.74 1.23
C GLY A 148 1.21 18.52 1.25
N ILE A 149 1.07 17.72 2.31
CA ILE A 149 2.02 16.64 2.62
C ILE A 149 2.08 15.54 1.56
N GLY A 150 0.93 15.13 1.02
CA GLY A 150 0.89 14.06 0.02
C GLY A 150 1.58 14.46 -1.29
N VAL A 151 1.31 15.67 -1.77
CA VAL A 151 1.92 16.21 -2.99
C VAL A 151 3.44 16.39 -2.80
N THR A 152 3.86 16.90 -1.64
CA THR A 152 5.28 17.07 -1.32
C THR A 152 6.00 15.71 -1.26
N THR A 153 5.41 14.69 -0.62
CA THR A 153 6.01 13.35 -0.65
C THR A 153 6.14 12.82 -2.06
N GLN A 154 5.09 12.90 -2.89
CA GLN A 154 5.11 12.39 -4.27
C GLN A 154 6.20 13.03 -5.14
N LYS A 155 6.51 14.30 -4.94
CA LYS A 155 7.58 15.01 -5.65
C LYS A 155 8.94 14.30 -5.51
N TYR A 156 9.24 13.77 -4.32
CA TYR A 156 10.50 13.09 -4.04
C TYR A 156 10.52 11.61 -4.46
N PHE A 157 9.35 11.04 -4.80
CA PHE A 157 9.21 9.64 -5.21
C PHE A 157 8.54 9.52 -6.59
N PRO A 158 9.21 9.93 -7.68
CA PRO A 158 8.64 9.86 -9.02
C PRO A 158 8.37 8.42 -9.43
N GLY A 159 7.14 8.16 -9.91
CA GLY A 159 6.70 6.82 -10.37
C GLY A 159 6.40 5.81 -9.27
N VAL A 160 6.45 6.22 -8.00
CA VAL A 160 6.03 5.43 -6.86
C VAL A 160 4.54 5.66 -6.59
N ARG A 161 3.81 4.62 -6.22
CA ARG A 161 2.37 4.66 -5.95
C ARG A 161 2.13 4.98 -4.47
N ILE A 162 2.17 6.27 -4.13
CA ILE A 162 2.04 6.74 -2.73
C ILE A 162 0.58 6.69 -2.27
N VAL A 163 0.37 6.15 -1.08
CA VAL A 163 -0.89 6.26 -0.33
C VAL A 163 -0.58 6.77 1.08
N ARG A 164 -1.17 7.88 1.47
CA ARG A 164 -1.09 8.37 2.86
C ARG A 164 -1.93 7.49 3.76
N ALA A 165 -1.36 7.01 4.85
CA ALA A 165 -2.04 6.18 5.86
C ALA A 165 -1.30 6.20 7.19
N PHE A 166 -1.95 5.87 8.31
CA PHE A 166 -1.36 5.71 9.65
C PHE A 166 -0.57 6.92 10.18
N ASN A 167 -0.78 8.11 9.63
CA ASN A 167 -0.07 9.33 10.02
C ASN A 167 -0.78 10.11 11.14
N THR A 168 -2.04 9.77 11.47
CA THR A 168 -2.92 10.65 12.25
C THR A 168 -2.85 10.42 13.76
N LEU A 169 -2.34 9.28 14.22
CA LEU A 169 -2.33 8.91 15.64
C LEU A 169 -0.95 8.41 16.07
N GLY A 170 -0.69 8.45 17.37
CA GLY A 170 0.51 7.90 17.96
C GLY A 170 0.51 6.37 18.01
N TYR A 171 1.67 5.77 18.03
CA TYR A 171 1.86 4.31 18.04
C TYR A 171 1.15 3.62 19.24
N THR A 172 1.11 4.25 20.40
CA THR A 172 0.41 3.72 21.59
C THR A 172 -1.08 3.56 21.35
N ILE A 173 -1.70 4.52 20.63
CA ILE A 173 -3.12 4.46 20.28
C ILE A 173 -3.34 3.33 19.28
N PHE A 174 -2.51 3.21 18.24
CA PHE A 174 -2.60 2.09 17.31
C PHE A 174 -2.45 0.74 18.02
N ALA A 175 -1.50 0.59 18.95
CA ALA A 175 -1.34 -0.63 19.69
C ALA A 175 -2.55 -1.00 20.57
N GLN A 176 -3.18 0.00 21.19
CA GLN A 176 -4.33 -0.19 22.09
C GLN A 176 -5.64 -0.44 21.34
N GLU A 177 -5.84 0.23 20.20
CA GLU A 177 -7.10 0.22 19.46
C GLU A 177 -7.14 -0.84 18.35
N ALA A 178 -6.01 -1.48 18.04
CA ALA A 178 -5.97 -2.55 17.06
C ALA A 178 -6.92 -3.68 17.43
N ASN A 179 -7.74 -4.10 16.48
CA ASN A 179 -8.70 -5.19 16.65
C ASN A 179 -9.74 -4.98 17.77
N ARG A 180 -9.96 -3.74 18.24
CA ARG A 180 -11.06 -3.47 19.14
C ARG A 180 -12.39 -3.97 18.54
N PRO A 181 -13.41 -4.34 19.37
CA PRO A 181 -14.77 -4.63 18.87
C PRO A 181 -15.32 -3.48 18.02
N ASP A 182 -16.26 -3.79 17.12
CA ASP A 182 -16.92 -2.76 16.32
C ASP A 182 -17.67 -1.75 17.21
N PRO A 183 -17.71 -0.49 16.80
CA PRO A 183 -17.11 0.07 15.58
C PRO A 183 -15.59 0.25 15.71
N LYS A 184 -14.85 -0.13 14.65
CA LYS A 184 -13.39 -0.02 14.61
C LYS A 184 -12.91 1.43 14.59
N LEU A 185 -11.64 1.63 15.01
CA LEU A 185 -10.96 2.92 14.86
C LEU A 185 -10.75 3.23 13.38
N ALA A 186 -11.12 4.44 12.96
CA ALA A 186 -10.93 4.90 11.60
C ALA A 186 -9.49 5.30 11.32
N VAL A 187 -8.99 4.90 10.15
CA VAL A 187 -7.71 5.37 9.59
C VAL A 187 -7.99 6.03 8.24
N PRO A 188 -7.82 7.36 8.12
CA PRO A 188 -7.98 8.04 6.84
C PRO A 188 -6.85 7.63 5.88
N ILE A 189 -7.21 7.43 4.61
CA ILE A 189 -6.29 7.12 3.53
C ILE A 189 -6.56 7.99 2.30
N ALA A 190 -5.51 8.38 1.58
CA ALA A 190 -5.60 9.15 0.35
C ALA A 190 -4.50 8.74 -0.63
N GLY A 191 -4.85 8.66 -1.92
CA GLY A 191 -3.90 8.26 -2.97
C GLY A 191 -4.49 8.45 -4.36
N ASP A 192 -3.65 8.58 -5.36
CA ASP A 192 -4.06 8.84 -6.74
C ASP A 192 -4.33 7.57 -7.55
N ASP A 193 -3.67 6.46 -7.21
CA ASP A 193 -3.82 5.18 -7.88
C ASP A 193 -4.89 4.33 -7.16
N PRO A 194 -6.03 4.01 -7.81
CA PRO A 194 -7.12 3.29 -7.17
C PRO A 194 -6.74 1.90 -6.66
N GLU A 195 -5.84 1.21 -7.36
CA GLU A 195 -5.40 -0.11 -6.95
C GLU A 195 -4.47 -0.03 -5.74
N ALA A 196 -3.57 0.97 -5.68
CA ALA A 196 -2.76 1.23 -4.50
C ALA A 196 -3.62 1.57 -3.27
N VAL A 197 -4.66 2.40 -3.46
CA VAL A 197 -5.63 2.71 -2.40
C VAL A 197 -6.36 1.46 -1.92
N ARG A 198 -6.76 0.56 -2.84
CA ARG A 198 -7.40 -0.71 -2.49
C ARG A 198 -6.47 -1.63 -1.67
N ILE A 199 -5.19 -1.73 -2.06
CA ILE A 199 -4.17 -2.48 -1.33
C ILE A 199 -3.96 -1.88 0.06
N ALA A 200 -3.76 -0.57 0.14
CA ALA A 200 -3.58 0.14 1.42
C ALA A 200 -4.80 -0.03 2.34
N ALA A 201 -6.03 0.04 1.82
CA ALA A 201 -7.25 -0.22 2.58
C ALA A 201 -7.28 -1.66 3.13
N GLY A 202 -6.84 -2.65 2.36
CA GLY A 202 -6.67 -4.02 2.83
C GLY A 202 -5.68 -4.12 3.98
N LEU A 203 -4.52 -3.49 3.85
CA LEU A 203 -3.47 -3.47 4.88
C LEU A 203 -3.92 -2.72 6.15
N VAL A 204 -4.74 -1.68 6.03
CA VAL A 204 -5.35 -1.00 7.17
C VAL A 204 -6.30 -1.94 7.92
N ARG A 205 -7.14 -2.72 7.20
CA ARG A 205 -8.02 -3.72 7.83
C ARG A 205 -7.23 -4.85 8.47
N ASP A 206 -6.18 -5.32 7.80
CA ASP A 206 -5.30 -6.36 8.33
C ASP A 206 -4.52 -5.91 9.57
N ALA A 207 -4.28 -4.61 9.74
CA ALA A 207 -3.75 -4.05 10.98
C ALA A 207 -4.82 -3.88 12.08
N GLY A 208 -6.10 -4.17 11.80
CA GLY A 208 -7.20 -4.16 12.79
C GLY A 208 -8.03 -2.87 12.83
N PHE A 209 -8.00 -2.04 11.77
CA PHE A 209 -8.65 -0.73 11.70
C PHE A 209 -9.66 -0.65 10.56
N GLU A 210 -10.47 0.42 10.54
CA GLU A 210 -11.38 0.72 9.43
C GLU A 210 -10.81 1.81 8.52
N PRO A 211 -10.49 1.51 7.26
CA PRO A 211 -9.99 2.52 6.32
C PRO A 211 -11.12 3.47 5.88
N VAL A 212 -10.83 4.76 5.87
CA VAL A 212 -11.70 5.79 5.29
C VAL A 212 -10.97 6.44 4.11
N VAL A 213 -11.41 6.15 2.89
CA VAL A 213 -10.86 6.81 1.70
C VAL A 213 -11.34 8.26 1.69
N VAL A 214 -10.39 9.20 1.83
CA VAL A 214 -10.67 10.64 1.88
C VAL A 214 -10.70 11.22 0.47
N GLY A 215 -9.87 10.69 -0.43
CA GLY A 215 -9.80 11.17 -1.80
C GLY A 215 -8.42 10.90 -2.44
N LYS A 216 -8.04 11.83 -3.32
CA LYS A 216 -6.73 11.81 -3.97
C LYS A 216 -5.60 12.18 -3.01
N LEU A 217 -4.37 11.99 -3.43
CA LEU A 217 -3.19 12.27 -2.60
C LEU A 217 -3.14 13.75 -2.13
N ALA A 218 -3.62 14.69 -2.95
CA ALA A 218 -3.75 16.08 -2.58
C ALA A 218 -4.74 16.33 -1.41
N ASP A 219 -5.73 15.45 -1.23
CA ASP A 219 -6.72 15.55 -0.15
C ASP A 219 -6.16 15.08 1.20
N ALA A 220 -4.95 14.49 1.20
CA ALA A 220 -4.25 14.16 2.44
C ALA A 220 -4.02 15.38 3.36
N LYS A 221 -4.08 16.59 2.83
CA LYS A 221 -4.08 17.85 3.61
C LYS A 221 -5.20 17.89 4.65
N LEU A 222 -6.32 17.20 4.43
CA LEU A 222 -7.46 17.17 5.36
C LEU A 222 -7.16 16.39 6.66
N PHE A 223 -6.13 15.53 6.64
CA PHE A 223 -5.71 14.74 7.79
C PHE A 223 -4.19 14.77 8.04
N GLN A 224 -3.47 15.71 7.46
CA GLN A 224 -2.10 16.03 7.85
C GLN A 224 -2.05 16.66 9.26
N ARG A 225 -0.87 16.73 9.86
CA ARG A 225 -0.69 17.34 11.19
C ARG A 225 -1.29 18.75 11.23
N GLY A 226 -2.12 19.00 12.25
CA GLY A 226 -2.83 20.26 12.42
C GLY A 226 -4.18 20.37 11.69
N ALA A 227 -4.50 19.44 10.78
CA ALA A 227 -5.77 19.43 10.06
C ALA A 227 -6.92 18.75 10.84
N PRO A 228 -8.19 18.97 10.46
CA PRO A 228 -9.35 18.43 11.18
C PRO A 228 -9.37 16.92 11.35
N GLY A 229 -8.81 16.15 10.39
CA GLY A 229 -8.72 14.70 10.46
C GLY A 229 -7.53 14.16 11.27
N TYR A 230 -6.64 15.03 11.74
CA TYR A 230 -5.49 14.62 12.54
C TYR A 230 -5.85 14.46 14.03
N GLY A 231 -5.27 13.45 14.69
CA GLY A 231 -5.45 13.22 16.12
C GLY A 231 -6.84 12.70 16.51
N GLN A 232 -7.64 12.24 15.55
CA GLN A 232 -9.02 11.83 15.78
C GLN A 232 -9.12 10.33 16.12
N LYS A 233 -9.50 10.04 17.37
CA LYS A 233 -9.79 8.68 17.84
C LYS A 233 -11.30 8.40 17.67
N VAL A 234 -11.74 8.26 16.44
CA VAL A 234 -13.17 8.18 16.05
C VAL A 234 -13.46 6.98 15.15
N THR A 235 -14.74 6.71 14.93
CA THR A 235 -15.23 5.70 13.98
C THR A 235 -15.21 6.23 12.55
N ALA A 236 -15.40 5.35 11.56
CA ALA A 236 -15.46 5.75 10.15
C ALA A 236 -16.60 6.73 9.86
N ALA A 237 -17.78 6.55 10.49
CA ALA A 237 -18.92 7.45 10.34
C ALA A 237 -18.61 8.85 10.86
N GLU A 238 -18.06 8.93 12.07
CA GLU A 238 -17.68 10.21 12.70
C GLU A 238 -16.56 10.92 11.91
N LEU A 239 -15.57 10.17 11.39
CA LEU A 239 -14.50 10.76 10.60
C LEU A 239 -15.04 11.32 9.27
N LYS A 240 -15.92 10.59 8.56
CA LYS A 240 -16.57 11.07 7.34
C LYS A 240 -17.37 12.34 7.60
N GLN A 241 -18.17 12.38 8.66
CA GLN A 241 -18.91 13.58 9.05
C GLN A 241 -17.98 14.76 9.32
N LYS A 242 -16.91 14.54 10.11
CA LYS A 242 -15.94 15.58 10.46
C LYS A 242 -15.21 16.16 9.25
N LEU A 243 -14.94 15.34 8.25
CA LEU A 243 -14.27 15.73 7.00
C LEU A 243 -15.25 16.14 5.89
N SER A 244 -16.57 16.18 6.18
CA SER A 244 -17.63 16.50 5.20
C SER A 244 -17.54 15.64 3.93
N LEU A 245 -17.15 14.37 4.07
CA LEU A 245 -17.10 13.43 2.96
C LEU A 245 -18.54 12.98 2.65
N THR A 246 -18.96 13.15 1.40
CA THR A 246 -20.23 12.59 0.90
C THR A 246 -20.21 11.06 1.03
N GLN A 247 -21.34 10.51 1.46
CA GLN A 247 -21.53 9.05 1.59
C GLN A 247 -21.49 8.36 0.24
#